data_8860d23943c86984bda47a2663c9d4a6
#
_entry.id   8860d23943c86984bda47a2663c9d4a6
#
_cell.length_a   1.000
_cell.length_b   1.000
_cell.length_c   1.000
_cell.angle_alpha   90.00
_cell.angle_beta   90.00
_cell.angle_gamma   90.00
#
_symmetry.space_group_name_H-M   'P 1'
#
loop_
_entity.id
_entity.type
_entity.pdbx_description
1 polymer ?
#
loop_
_entity_poly.entity_id
_entity_poly.type
_entity_poly.pdbx_seq_one_letter_code
_entity_poly.pdbx_strand_id
1 'polypeptide(L)'
;MKKNKIYQGDCLELMPKHIEDKSIDMIFCDLPYGTTGCKWDSIIPFDKLWLEYKRVIKDKGVIVLFGSEPFSSLLRTSNIDWFKYDWIWEKNNAGNFQLVNYQPLKTHETISVFYNDTPNLEFSKIMKSNMTRLNLVQIDISKLQLSKNGNLTGWVTNKLNGSQLPTSEQWNKICNLFGIENKYDEILDSVGKVTYNLHLKETKLECSNKGKGGSLGHLSSESKRETYTQTKTGYPKSILKYTRENGLHPTQKPIGLIEFLIKTYTNEGDLILDNTCGSGTTGLGAKNLKRDYIMMEQDETYYEITCKRLED
;
A
#
# COMPACT_ATOMS: atom_id res chain seq x y z
N MET A 1 -26.05 5.29 -3.23
CA MET A 1 -25.14 4.12 -3.48
C MET A 1 -25.68 2.88 -2.77
N LYS A 2 -25.71 1.70 -3.44
CA LYS A 2 -26.17 0.43 -2.83
C LYS A 2 -24.95 -0.43 -2.50
N LYS A 3 -24.78 -0.80 -1.23
CA LYS A 3 -23.74 -1.69 -0.75
C LYS A 3 -24.07 -3.17 -1.01
N ASN A 4 -23.06 -4.03 -0.98
CA ASN A 4 -23.17 -5.48 -1.18
C ASN A 4 -23.83 -5.82 -2.51
N LYS A 5 -23.38 -5.12 -3.58
CA LYS A 5 -23.95 -5.18 -4.90
C LYS A 5 -22.89 -5.49 -5.95
N ILE A 6 -23.28 -6.28 -6.94
CA ILE A 6 -22.48 -6.62 -8.11
C ILE A 6 -23.16 -5.96 -9.31
N TYR A 7 -22.37 -5.29 -10.15
CA TYR A 7 -22.85 -4.64 -11.37
C TYR A 7 -22.16 -5.28 -12.58
N GLN A 8 -22.92 -5.54 -13.64
CA GLN A 8 -22.39 -6.04 -14.91
C GLN A 8 -22.12 -4.88 -15.86
N GLY A 9 -20.94 -4.83 -16.46
CA GLY A 9 -20.57 -3.86 -17.48
C GLY A 9 -19.19 -3.24 -17.30
N ASP A 10 -18.88 -2.26 -18.15
CA ASP A 10 -17.62 -1.52 -18.11
C ASP A 10 -17.52 -0.68 -16.82
N CYS A 11 -16.47 -0.89 -16.08
CA CYS A 11 -16.25 -0.20 -14.80
C CYS A 11 -16.12 1.33 -14.95
N LEU A 12 -15.56 1.83 -16.06
CA LEU A 12 -15.46 3.27 -16.33
C LEU A 12 -16.82 3.93 -16.59
N GLU A 13 -17.81 3.14 -17.04
CA GLU A 13 -19.18 3.60 -17.16
C GLU A 13 -20.01 3.41 -15.88
N LEU A 14 -19.71 2.36 -15.12
CA LEU A 14 -20.47 2.01 -13.92
C LEU A 14 -20.06 2.85 -12.70
N MET A 15 -18.76 3.14 -12.51
CA MET A 15 -18.32 3.92 -11.35
C MET A 15 -18.98 5.30 -11.27
N PRO A 16 -19.06 6.12 -12.34
CA PRO A 16 -19.74 7.42 -12.28
C PRO A 16 -21.23 7.31 -11.96
N LYS A 17 -21.89 6.21 -12.36
CA LYS A 17 -23.33 6.01 -12.19
C LYS A 17 -23.70 5.51 -10.78
N HIS A 18 -22.81 4.73 -10.15
CA HIS A 18 -23.18 3.96 -8.97
C HIS A 18 -22.36 4.27 -7.72
N ILE A 19 -21.20 4.90 -7.85
CA ILE A 19 -20.31 5.19 -6.73
C ILE A 19 -20.28 6.70 -6.44
N GLU A 20 -20.62 7.05 -5.20
CA GLU A 20 -20.55 8.41 -4.70
C GLU A 20 -19.10 8.85 -4.45
N ASP A 21 -18.84 10.15 -4.55
CA ASP A 21 -17.53 10.71 -4.25
C ASP A 21 -17.14 10.43 -2.80
N LYS A 22 -15.84 10.14 -2.58
CA LYS A 22 -15.27 9.94 -1.24
C LYS A 22 -16.02 8.93 -0.37
N SER A 23 -16.53 7.86 -0.99
CA SER A 23 -17.37 6.87 -0.31
C SER A 23 -16.67 5.53 -0.04
N ILE A 24 -15.58 5.23 -0.77
CA ILE A 24 -14.88 3.94 -0.73
C ILE A 24 -13.73 4.00 0.27
N ASP A 25 -13.63 3.02 1.16
CA ASP A 25 -12.54 2.88 2.13
C ASP A 25 -11.33 2.18 1.52
N MET A 26 -11.56 1.18 0.67
CA MET A 26 -10.49 0.44 -0.03
C MET A 26 -10.91 0.12 -1.47
N ILE A 27 -10.02 0.40 -2.42
CA ILE A 27 -10.12 -0.17 -3.77
C ILE A 27 -9.15 -1.36 -3.81
N PHE A 28 -9.65 -2.53 -4.18
CA PHE A 28 -8.87 -3.77 -4.17
C PHE A 28 -9.16 -4.60 -5.41
N CYS A 29 -8.26 -4.57 -6.39
CA CYS A 29 -8.51 -5.11 -7.71
C CYS A 29 -7.33 -5.91 -8.26
N ASP A 30 -7.68 -6.91 -9.07
CA ASP A 30 -6.79 -7.60 -10.00
C ASP A 30 -7.12 -7.11 -11.42
N LEU A 31 -6.48 -6.02 -11.83
CA LEU A 31 -6.74 -5.39 -13.12
C LEU A 31 -6.31 -6.30 -14.30
N PRO A 32 -6.87 -6.16 -15.49
CA PRO A 32 -6.35 -6.83 -16.68
C PRO A 32 -4.96 -6.26 -17.05
N TYR A 33 -3.99 -7.17 -17.28
CA TYR A 33 -2.59 -6.80 -17.54
C TYR A 33 -2.24 -6.65 -19.02
N GLY A 34 -3.14 -7.08 -19.92
CA GLY A 34 -2.88 -7.10 -21.37
C GLY A 34 -1.80 -8.11 -21.76
N THR A 35 -1.62 -9.18 -21.00
CA THR A 35 -0.55 -10.17 -21.20
C THR A 35 -1.06 -11.53 -21.65
N THR A 36 -2.36 -11.73 -21.72
CA THR A 36 -2.99 -12.99 -22.15
C THR A 36 -3.76 -12.79 -23.45
N GLY A 37 -4.09 -13.89 -24.14
CA GLY A 37 -4.94 -13.89 -25.33
C GLY A 37 -6.44 -13.79 -25.02
N CYS A 38 -6.83 -13.54 -23.78
CA CYS A 38 -8.23 -13.46 -23.38
C CYS A 38 -8.84 -12.11 -23.82
N LYS A 39 -10.09 -12.15 -24.33
CA LYS A 39 -10.77 -10.92 -24.80
C LYS A 39 -10.94 -9.85 -23.74
N TRP A 40 -11.07 -10.25 -22.48
CA TRP A 40 -11.22 -9.36 -21.32
C TRP A 40 -9.89 -8.79 -20.83
N ASP A 41 -8.74 -9.33 -21.24
CA ASP A 41 -7.41 -8.90 -20.77
C ASP A 41 -6.89 -7.70 -21.57
N SER A 42 -7.62 -6.60 -21.56
CA SER A 42 -7.20 -5.33 -22.15
C SER A 42 -6.94 -4.30 -21.04
N ILE A 43 -5.79 -3.63 -21.12
CA ILE A 43 -5.42 -2.62 -20.11
C ILE A 43 -6.46 -1.48 -20.10
N ILE A 44 -7.02 -1.22 -18.92
CA ILE A 44 -7.92 -0.09 -18.70
C ILE A 44 -7.10 1.22 -18.80
N PRO A 45 -7.53 2.24 -19.56
CA PRO A 45 -6.83 3.51 -19.68
C PRO A 45 -6.57 4.15 -18.31
N PHE A 46 -5.30 4.25 -17.93
CA PHE A 46 -4.91 4.69 -16.58
C PHE A 46 -5.37 6.11 -16.24
N ASP A 47 -5.38 7.02 -17.20
CA ASP A 47 -5.84 8.39 -17.03
C ASP A 47 -7.30 8.43 -16.53
N LYS A 48 -8.17 7.68 -17.19
CA LYS A 48 -9.60 7.56 -16.81
C LYS A 48 -9.78 6.79 -15.50
N LEU A 49 -9.03 5.71 -15.32
CA LEU A 49 -9.09 4.89 -14.11
C LEU A 49 -8.70 5.71 -12.87
N TRP A 50 -7.57 6.44 -12.93
CA TRP A 50 -7.12 7.28 -11.83
C TRP A 50 -8.04 8.47 -11.54
N LEU A 51 -8.72 9.01 -12.57
CA LEU A 51 -9.73 10.05 -12.37
C LEU A 51 -10.85 9.53 -11.46
N GLU A 52 -11.40 8.36 -11.78
CA GLU A 52 -12.47 7.73 -10.99
C GLU A 52 -11.97 7.26 -9.62
N TYR A 53 -10.82 6.62 -9.53
CA TYR A 53 -10.26 6.16 -8.27
C TYR A 53 -10.06 7.32 -7.28
N LYS A 54 -9.51 8.44 -7.75
CA LYS A 54 -9.30 9.65 -6.93
C LYS A 54 -10.62 10.32 -6.51
N ARG A 55 -11.65 10.20 -7.35
CA ARG A 55 -12.99 10.71 -7.04
C ARG A 55 -13.65 9.88 -5.92
N VAL A 56 -13.65 8.56 -6.05
CA VAL A 56 -14.44 7.67 -5.18
C VAL A 56 -13.76 7.30 -3.87
N ILE A 57 -12.41 7.26 -3.84
CA ILE A 57 -11.68 6.87 -2.64
C ILE A 57 -11.76 7.96 -1.57
N LYS A 58 -11.97 7.59 -0.31
CA LYS A 58 -11.89 8.49 0.85
C LYS A 58 -10.48 9.03 1.03
N ASP A 59 -10.32 10.15 1.71
CA ASP A 59 -9.01 10.77 1.93
C ASP A 59 -8.03 9.86 2.70
N LYS A 60 -8.54 9.00 3.57
CA LYS A 60 -7.78 7.98 4.30
C LYS A 60 -7.87 6.57 3.68
N GLY A 61 -8.47 6.47 2.51
CA GLY A 61 -8.65 5.21 1.80
C GLY A 61 -7.37 4.72 1.13
N VAL A 62 -7.32 3.43 0.87
CA VAL A 62 -6.17 2.74 0.27
C VAL A 62 -6.56 2.08 -1.04
N ILE A 63 -5.68 2.12 -2.02
CA ILE A 63 -5.83 1.41 -3.28
C ILE A 63 -4.76 0.32 -3.34
N VAL A 64 -5.18 -0.92 -3.51
CA VAL A 64 -4.33 -2.10 -3.55
C VAL A 64 -4.58 -2.85 -4.86
N LEU A 65 -3.56 -2.91 -5.72
CA LEU A 65 -3.69 -3.44 -7.06
C LEU A 65 -2.65 -4.53 -7.31
N PHE A 66 -3.14 -5.69 -7.76
CA PHE A 66 -2.27 -6.75 -8.24
C PHE A 66 -1.59 -6.36 -9.55
N GLY A 67 -0.45 -6.95 -9.81
CA GLY A 67 0.29 -6.70 -11.03
C GLY A 67 1.43 -7.68 -11.24
N SER A 68 1.93 -7.62 -12.46
CA SER A 68 3.05 -8.42 -12.93
C SER A 68 3.82 -7.60 -13.96
N GLU A 69 5.15 -7.69 -13.99
CA GLU A 69 5.93 -6.94 -14.99
C GLU A 69 5.62 -7.40 -16.42
N PRO A 70 5.55 -6.46 -17.38
CA PRO A 70 5.85 -5.02 -17.30
C PRO A 70 4.68 -4.13 -16.83
N PHE A 71 3.47 -4.69 -16.69
CA PHE A 71 2.27 -3.96 -16.26
C PHE A 71 2.47 -3.22 -14.93
N SER A 72 3.12 -3.86 -13.95
CA SER A 72 3.36 -3.24 -12.63
C SER A 72 4.17 -1.94 -12.72
N SER A 73 5.17 -1.90 -13.59
CA SER A 73 5.97 -0.69 -13.81
C SER A 73 5.13 0.42 -14.47
N LEU A 74 4.31 0.10 -15.46
CA LEU A 74 3.39 1.05 -16.11
C LEU A 74 2.37 1.59 -15.11
N LEU A 75 1.76 0.71 -14.32
CA LEU A 75 0.79 1.07 -13.29
C LEU A 75 1.39 2.03 -12.25
N ARG A 76 2.58 1.74 -11.73
CA ARG A 76 3.25 2.57 -10.73
C ARG A 76 3.64 3.93 -11.28
N THR A 77 4.19 3.98 -12.48
CA THR A 77 4.59 5.24 -13.12
C THR A 77 3.40 6.11 -13.51
N SER A 78 2.24 5.51 -13.78
CA SER A 78 1.02 6.27 -14.11
C SER A 78 0.48 7.10 -12.92
N ASN A 79 0.86 6.78 -11.69
CA ASN A 79 0.50 7.56 -10.50
C ASN A 79 1.58 7.43 -9.40
N ILE A 80 2.80 7.81 -9.74
CA ILE A 80 3.97 7.66 -8.85
C ILE A 80 3.82 8.44 -7.54
N ASP A 81 3.11 9.55 -7.54
CA ASP A 81 2.88 10.37 -6.34
C ASP A 81 2.09 9.62 -5.25
N TRP A 82 1.15 8.79 -5.68
CA TRP A 82 0.34 7.99 -4.76
C TRP A 82 0.94 6.63 -4.46
N PHE A 83 1.85 6.10 -5.29
CA PHE A 83 2.55 4.84 -5.02
C PHE A 83 3.39 4.95 -3.74
N LYS A 84 3.24 4.00 -2.82
CA LYS A 84 3.95 4.01 -1.53
C LYS A 84 4.93 2.86 -1.39
N TYR A 85 4.46 1.64 -1.58
CA TYR A 85 5.24 0.41 -1.49
C TYR A 85 4.49 -0.74 -2.15
N ASP A 86 5.14 -1.89 -2.21
CA ASP A 86 4.54 -3.12 -2.70
C ASP A 86 4.68 -4.27 -1.71
N TRP A 87 3.79 -5.23 -1.89
CA TRP A 87 3.96 -6.58 -1.37
C TRP A 87 4.31 -7.49 -2.54
N ILE A 88 5.06 -8.55 -2.25
CA ILE A 88 5.37 -9.62 -3.19
C ILE A 88 4.59 -10.87 -2.76
N TRP A 89 3.66 -11.31 -3.59
CA TRP A 89 3.04 -12.61 -3.39
C TRP A 89 3.91 -13.70 -4.01
N GLU A 90 4.59 -14.48 -3.15
CA GLU A 90 5.35 -15.67 -3.55
C GLU A 90 4.38 -16.85 -3.71
N LYS A 91 4.35 -17.40 -4.93
CA LYS A 91 3.53 -18.55 -5.31
C LYS A 91 4.29 -19.84 -5.05
N ASN A 92 3.55 -20.91 -4.74
CA ASN A 92 4.13 -22.25 -4.61
C ASN A 92 4.53 -22.89 -5.94
N ASN A 93 3.97 -22.44 -7.06
CA ASN A 93 4.24 -22.95 -8.38
C ASN A 93 4.84 -21.88 -9.28
N ALA A 94 5.85 -22.26 -10.04
CA ALA A 94 6.45 -21.41 -11.06
C ALA A 94 5.59 -21.39 -12.34
N GLY A 95 5.60 -20.26 -13.02
CA GLY A 95 5.01 -20.07 -14.34
C GLY A 95 6.07 -19.87 -15.42
N ASN A 96 5.62 -19.74 -16.68
CA ASN A 96 6.45 -19.42 -17.84
C ASN A 96 7.51 -20.49 -18.20
N PHE A 97 7.21 -21.76 -18.03
CA PHE A 97 8.11 -22.87 -18.38
C PHE A 97 8.57 -22.84 -19.84
N GLN A 98 7.76 -22.31 -20.74
CA GLN A 98 8.10 -22.16 -22.16
C GLN A 98 9.31 -21.25 -22.40
N LEU A 99 9.57 -20.34 -21.46
CA LEU A 99 10.63 -19.33 -21.53
C LEU A 99 11.84 -19.66 -20.64
N VAL A 100 11.91 -20.86 -20.06
CA VAL A 100 12.94 -21.24 -19.09
C VAL A 100 14.38 -21.09 -19.61
N ASN A 101 14.58 -21.21 -20.92
CA ASN A 101 15.91 -21.05 -21.55
C ASN A 101 16.29 -19.57 -21.80
N TYR A 102 15.39 -18.62 -21.57
CA TYR A 102 15.60 -17.20 -21.87
C TYR A 102 15.45 -16.31 -20.65
N GLN A 103 14.70 -16.76 -19.63
CA GLN A 103 14.44 -15.97 -18.43
C GLN A 103 14.13 -16.88 -17.23
N PRO A 104 14.30 -16.38 -15.98
CA PRO A 104 13.92 -17.11 -14.78
C PRO A 104 12.42 -17.47 -14.77
N LEU A 105 12.09 -18.60 -14.17
CA LEU A 105 10.72 -18.98 -13.92
C LEU A 105 10.03 -17.98 -12.99
N LYS A 106 8.83 -17.56 -13.32
CA LYS A 106 8.06 -16.58 -12.56
C LYS A 106 7.35 -17.23 -11.39
N THR A 107 7.79 -16.88 -10.18
CA THR A 107 7.28 -17.45 -8.92
C THR A 107 6.50 -16.44 -8.09
N HIS A 108 6.32 -15.20 -8.56
CA HIS A 108 5.67 -14.17 -7.77
C HIS A 108 4.80 -13.23 -8.62
N GLU A 109 3.92 -12.53 -7.94
CA GLU A 109 3.22 -11.32 -8.40
C GLU A 109 3.47 -10.18 -7.43
N THR A 110 3.37 -8.96 -7.92
CA THR A 110 3.47 -7.75 -7.10
C THR A 110 2.07 -7.25 -6.72
N ILE A 111 1.97 -6.61 -5.56
CA ILE A 111 0.73 -5.98 -5.10
C ILE A 111 1.11 -4.55 -4.73
N SER A 112 0.77 -3.62 -5.57
CA SER A 112 1.12 -2.21 -5.42
C SER A 112 0.11 -1.49 -4.52
N VAL A 113 0.62 -0.70 -3.57
CA VAL A 113 -0.20 0.05 -2.61
C VAL A 113 -0.10 1.54 -2.90
N PHE A 114 -1.26 2.17 -3.05
CA PHE A 114 -1.36 3.59 -3.34
C PHE A 114 -2.31 4.24 -2.33
N TYR A 115 -1.98 5.43 -1.90
CA TYR A 115 -2.87 6.32 -1.17
C TYR A 115 -2.39 7.77 -1.30
N ASN A 116 -3.28 8.71 -1.01
CA ASN A 116 -2.96 10.12 -1.04
C ASN A 116 -1.88 10.43 0.01
N ASP A 117 -1.75 11.61 0.47
CA ASP A 117 -0.67 12.09 1.32
C ASP A 117 -0.26 11.18 2.48
N THR A 118 1.00 11.31 2.85
CA THR A 118 1.58 10.78 4.10
C THR A 118 2.03 11.95 4.96
N PRO A 119 2.06 11.80 6.28
CA PRO A 119 2.63 12.84 7.17
C PRO A 119 4.00 13.33 6.71
N ASN A 120 4.84 12.43 6.21
CA ASN A 120 6.17 12.74 5.70
C ASN A 120 6.14 13.74 4.54
N LEU A 121 5.20 13.54 3.59
CA LEU A 121 5.04 14.46 2.46
C LEU A 121 4.57 15.83 2.93
N GLU A 122 3.69 15.89 3.92
CA GLU A 122 3.21 17.16 4.46
C GLU A 122 4.32 17.92 5.17
N PHE A 123 5.10 17.27 6.04
CA PHE A 123 6.31 17.86 6.62
C PHE A 123 7.27 18.37 5.54
N SER A 124 7.46 17.60 4.47
CA SER A 124 8.31 17.98 3.35
C SER A 124 7.76 19.19 2.59
N LYS A 125 6.44 19.28 2.35
CA LYS A 125 5.78 20.43 1.70
C LYS A 125 5.95 21.69 2.52
N ILE A 126 5.63 21.64 3.82
CA ILE A 126 5.78 22.77 4.74
C ILE A 126 7.23 23.23 4.77
N MET A 127 8.17 22.29 4.86
CA MET A 127 9.59 22.63 4.90
C MET A 127 10.05 23.30 3.60
N LYS A 128 9.70 22.75 2.43
CA LYS A 128 10.06 23.34 1.12
C LYS A 128 9.49 24.74 0.93
N SER A 129 8.22 24.95 1.31
CA SER A 129 7.59 26.26 1.27
C SER A 129 8.36 27.28 2.14
N ASN A 130 8.75 26.89 3.35
CA ASN A 130 9.51 27.75 4.24
C ASN A 130 10.96 27.96 3.78
N MET A 131 11.60 26.96 3.19
CA MET A 131 12.92 27.13 2.56
C MET A 131 12.88 28.17 1.45
N THR A 132 11.87 28.10 0.58
CA THR A 132 11.68 29.11 -0.48
C THR A 132 11.45 30.49 0.12
N ARG A 133 10.58 30.63 1.12
CA ARG A 133 10.30 31.88 1.82
C ARG A 133 11.54 32.51 2.45
N LEU A 134 12.43 31.68 3.02
CA LEU A 134 13.65 32.10 3.72
C LEU A 134 14.89 32.12 2.82
N ASN A 135 14.74 31.81 1.54
CA ASN A 135 15.85 31.70 0.58
C ASN A 135 16.95 30.72 1.03
N LEU A 136 16.57 29.62 1.65
CA LEU A 136 17.47 28.59 2.16
C LEU A 136 17.71 27.49 1.13
N VAL A 137 18.93 26.98 1.06
CA VAL A 137 19.25 25.78 0.30
C VAL A 137 19.38 24.56 1.23
N GLN A 138 19.24 23.37 0.69
CA GLN A 138 19.29 22.11 1.44
C GLN A 138 20.56 21.94 2.29
N ILE A 139 21.69 22.47 1.83
CA ILE A 139 22.97 22.40 2.56
C ILE A 139 22.93 23.16 3.89
N ASP A 140 22.14 24.21 3.98
CA ASP A 140 22.00 25.01 5.20
C ASP A 140 21.29 24.23 6.30
N ILE A 141 20.32 23.42 5.91
CA ILE A 141 19.57 22.54 6.82
C ILE A 141 20.45 21.38 7.31
N SER A 142 21.30 20.84 6.44
CA SER A 142 22.23 19.76 6.80
C SER A 142 23.26 20.21 7.86
N LYS A 143 23.64 21.48 7.84
CA LYS A 143 24.56 22.08 8.83
C LYS A 143 23.97 22.25 10.22
N LEU A 144 22.64 22.17 10.37
CA LEU A 144 21.96 22.35 11.66
C LEU A 144 22.13 21.18 12.63
N GLN A 145 22.87 20.13 12.27
CA GLN A 145 23.18 18.96 13.11
C GLN A 145 21.98 18.44 13.91
N LEU A 146 20.81 18.41 13.29
CA LEU A 146 19.56 18.01 13.93
C LEU A 146 19.51 16.50 14.27
N SER A 147 20.50 15.72 13.85
CA SER A 147 20.69 14.33 14.27
C SER A 147 22.15 13.98 14.47
N LYS A 148 22.40 13.08 15.42
CA LYS A 148 23.75 12.55 15.71
C LYS A 148 24.38 11.79 14.51
N ASN A 149 23.60 11.37 13.52
CA ASN A 149 24.00 10.52 12.41
C ASN A 149 23.94 11.21 11.03
N GLY A 150 23.76 12.53 10.96
CA GLY A 150 23.83 13.29 9.70
C GLY A 150 22.69 13.08 8.69
N ASN A 151 21.75 12.18 8.92
CA ASN A 151 20.75 11.74 7.93
C ASN A 151 19.40 12.51 7.99
N LEU A 152 19.42 13.79 8.32
CA LEU A 152 18.19 14.58 8.47
C LEU A 152 17.64 15.18 7.18
N THR A 153 18.40 15.09 6.11
CA THR A 153 17.97 15.66 4.83
C THR A 153 16.98 14.77 4.08
N GLY A 154 16.88 13.48 4.45
CA GLY A 154 16.08 12.50 3.72
C GLY A 154 14.59 12.87 3.63
N TRP A 155 13.96 13.31 4.71
CA TRP A 155 12.54 13.70 4.71
C TRP A 155 12.28 15.06 4.04
N VAL A 156 13.25 15.98 4.05
CA VAL A 156 13.16 17.28 3.36
C VAL A 156 13.34 17.10 1.85
N THR A 157 14.21 16.18 1.43
CA THR A 157 14.63 16.00 0.05
C THR A 157 13.92 14.89 -0.68
N ASN A 158 13.27 14.01 0.05
CA ASN A 158 12.61 12.86 -0.54
C ASN A 158 11.40 13.31 -1.37
N LYS A 159 11.58 13.27 -2.69
CA LYS A 159 10.57 13.72 -3.66
C LYS A 159 9.48 12.68 -3.90
N LEU A 160 9.73 11.40 -3.61
CA LEU A 160 8.88 10.32 -4.08
C LEU A 160 8.07 9.65 -2.97
N ASN A 161 8.65 9.29 -1.82
CA ASN A 161 7.97 8.36 -0.92
C ASN A 161 7.96 8.75 0.56
N GLY A 162 8.53 9.88 0.95
CA GLY A 162 8.55 10.28 2.36
C GLY A 162 9.03 9.13 3.28
N SER A 163 10.20 8.55 3.03
CA SER A 163 10.67 7.37 3.76
C SER A 163 11.05 7.64 5.22
N GLN A 164 11.11 8.90 5.62
CA GLN A 164 11.50 9.30 6.96
C GLN A 164 10.61 10.41 7.50
N LEU A 165 10.19 10.28 8.75
CA LEU A 165 9.52 11.32 9.53
C LEU A 165 10.56 12.04 10.41
N PRO A 166 10.47 13.37 10.57
CA PRO A 166 11.19 14.02 11.66
C PRO A 166 10.65 13.50 13.00
N THR A 167 11.47 13.49 14.03
CA THR A 167 10.94 13.37 15.40
C THR A 167 10.29 14.69 15.82
N SER A 168 9.39 14.66 16.81
CA SER A 168 8.78 15.88 17.36
C SER A 168 9.85 16.89 17.83
N GLU A 169 10.92 16.40 18.49
CA GLU A 169 12.04 17.25 18.92
C GLU A 169 12.75 17.93 17.73
N GLN A 170 13.00 17.18 16.66
CA GLN A 170 13.63 17.72 15.46
C GLN A 170 12.76 18.75 14.77
N TRP A 171 11.46 18.49 14.66
CA TRP A 171 10.50 19.42 14.08
C TRP A 171 10.41 20.72 14.89
N ASN A 172 10.29 20.62 16.22
CA ASN A 172 10.24 21.77 17.11
C ASN A 172 11.52 22.64 17.01
N LYS A 173 12.70 22.03 16.90
CA LYS A 173 13.94 22.77 16.64
C LYS A 173 13.89 23.57 15.33
N ILE A 174 13.38 22.95 14.28
CA ILE A 174 13.20 23.59 12.97
C ILE A 174 12.19 24.73 13.05
N CYS A 175 11.04 24.50 13.68
CA CYS A 175 10.03 25.52 13.88
C CYS A 175 10.59 26.77 14.61
N ASN A 176 11.33 26.56 15.69
CA ASN A 176 11.96 27.65 16.45
C ASN A 176 13.01 28.40 15.63
N LEU A 177 13.81 27.71 14.83
CA LEU A 177 14.86 28.32 14.01
C LEU A 177 14.32 29.13 12.83
N PHE A 178 13.22 28.69 12.24
CA PHE A 178 12.70 29.25 10.98
C PHE A 178 11.37 30.00 11.15
N GLY A 179 10.85 30.12 12.38
CA GLY A 179 9.57 30.77 12.64
C GLY A 179 8.40 30.06 11.96
N ILE A 180 8.39 28.73 12.01
CA ILE A 180 7.30 27.91 11.46
C ILE A 180 6.28 27.65 12.56
N GLU A 181 5.03 28.02 12.34
CA GLU A 181 3.96 27.91 13.35
C GLU A 181 3.30 26.53 13.42
N ASN A 182 3.47 25.70 12.38
CA ASN A 182 2.83 24.39 12.30
C ASN A 182 3.36 23.42 13.36
N LYS A 183 2.51 23.00 14.28
CA LYS A 183 2.87 22.02 15.31
C LYS A 183 2.94 20.60 14.76
N TYR A 184 3.81 19.78 15.35
CA TYR A 184 4.06 18.41 14.92
C TYR A 184 2.79 17.55 14.91
N ASP A 185 2.04 17.58 16.02
CA ASP A 185 0.83 16.78 16.16
C ASP A 185 -0.31 17.28 15.27
N GLU A 186 -0.43 18.59 15.06
CA GLU A 186 -1.40 19.18 14.13
C GLU A 186 -1.17 18.70 12.68
N ILE A 187 0.10 18.57 12.26
CA ILE A 187 0.44 18.02 10.94
C ILE A 187 0.08 16.54 10.86
N LEU A 188 0.39 15.76 11.88
CA LEU A 188 0.02 14.33 11.90
C LEU A 188 -1.50 14.14 11.83
N ASP A 189 -2.25 14.96 12.56
CA ASP A 189 -3.71 14.88 12.59
C ASP A 189 -4.35 15.36 11.28
N SER A 190 -3.79 16.40 10.64
CA SER A 190 -4.31 16.97 9.40
C SER A 190 -4.27 15.99 8.21
N VAL A 191 -3.18 15.25 8.09
CA VAL A 191 -3.02 14.24 7.02
C VAL A 191 -3.86 13.00 7.32
N GLY A 192 -4.08 12.72 8.59
CA GLY A 192 -4.76 11.52 9.04
C GLY A 192 -3.93 10.25 8.78
N LYS A 193 -4.21 9.23 9.53
CA LYS A 193 -3.55 7.94 9.39
C LYS A 193 -4.39 7.04 8.49
N VAL A 194 -3.78 6.58 7.41
CA VAL A 194 -4.36 5.49 6.61
C VAL A 194 -4.50 4.24 7.49
N THR A 195 -5.59 3.51 7.34
CA THR A 195 -5.77 2.26 8.08
C THR A 195 -4.67 1.27 7.70
N TYR A 196 -3.90 0.87 8.70
CA TYR A 196 -2.87 -0.17 8.57
C TYR A 196 -2.85 -1.00 9.85
N ASN A 197 -3.54 -2.12 9.81
CA ASN A 197 -3.68 -3.02 10.95
C ASN A 197 -2.54 -4.03 10.97
N LEU A 198 -1.73 -3.97 12.03
CA LEU A 198 -0.66 -4.93 12.27
C LEU A 198 -1.25 -6.21 12.84
N HIS A 199 -1.07 -7.35 12.18
CA HIS A 199 -1.53 -8.65 12.67
C HIS A 199 -0.53 -9.24 13.67
N LEU A 200 -0.25 -8.50 14.74
CA LEU A 200 0.74 -8.89 15.74
C LEU A 200 0.22 -10.01 16.64
N LYS A 201 1.13 -10.88 17.05
CA LYS A 201 0.90 -11.88 18.09
C LYS A 201 1.57 -11.39 19.37
N GLU A 202 0.90 -11.58 20.51
CA GLU A 202 1.52 -11.35 21.79
C GLU A 202 2.61 -12.38 22.06
N THR A 203 3.68 -11.95 22.68
CA THR A 203 4.82 -12.79 23.07
C THR A 203 5.46 -12.23 24.33
N LYS A 204 6.24 -13.05 25.02
CA LYS A 204 7.11 -12.63 26.12
C LYS A 204 8.49 -13.23 25.88
N LEU A 205 9.25 -12.64 24.97
CA LEU A 205 10.60 -13.07 24.64
C LEU A 205 11.60 -12.10 25.26
N GLU A 206 12.52 -12.61 26.06
CA GLU A 206 13.67 -11.82 26.50
C GLU A 206 14.66 -11.72 25.34
N CYS A 207 14.92 -10.51 24.92
CA CYS A 207 15.85 -10.19 23.86
C CYS A 207 17.02 -9.37 24.42
N SER A 208 18.20 -9.57 23.91
CA SER A 208 19.35 -8.72 24.21
C SER A 208 19.75 -7.93 22.98
N ASN A 209 19.97 -6.64 23.10
CA ASN A 209 20.59 -5.86 22.05
C ASN A 209 22.01 -6.43 21.80
N LYS A 210 22.30 -6.87 20.58
CA LYS A 210 23.68 -7.08 20.17
C LYS A 210 24.37 -5.72 20.25
N GLY A 211 25.32 -5.56 21.16
CA GLY A 211 26.11 -4.33 21.25
C GLY A 211 26.57 -3.94 19.85
N LYS A 212 26.56 -2.66 19.53
CA LYS A 212 27.09 -2.14 18.26
C LYS A 212 28.58 -2.51 18.17
N GLY A 213 28.86 -3.70 17.67
CA GLY A 213 30.18 -4.06 17.21
C GLY A 213 30.47 -3.22 15.99
N GLY A 214 31.29 -2.20 16.14
CA GLY A 214 31.82 -1.46 15.01
C GLY A 214 32.61 -2.42 14.11
N SER A 215 32.60 -2.17 12.82
CA SER A 215 33.25 -2.93 11.75
C SER A 215 34.82 -2.98 11.82
N LEU A 216 35.41 -2.64 12.95
CA LEU A 216 36.85 -2.70 13.23
C LEU A 216 37.02 -3.42 14.57
N GLY A 217 37.29 -4.70 14.46
CA GLY A 217 37.42 -5.66 15.54
C GLY A 217 38.69 -5.55 16.37
N HIS A 218 39.01 -4.43 16.97
CA HIS A 218 40.08 -4.35 17.99
C HIS A 218 39.85 -3.11 18.88
N LEU A 219 38.86 -3.13 19.69
CA LEU A 219 38.83 -2.41 20.99
C LEU A 219 37.51 -2.79 21.68
N SER A 220 37.58 -3.81 22.51
CA SER A 220 36.49 -4.29 23.35
C SER A 220 36.24 -3.28 24.47
N SER A 221 35.34 -2.32 24.26
CA SER A 221 34.62 -1.76 25.38
C SER A 221 33.49 -2.73 25.71
N GLU A 222 33.42 -3.22 26.95
CA GLU A 222 32.29 -3.97 27.46
C GLU A 222 31.03 -3.10 27.41
N SER A 223 30.35 -3.11 26.26
CA SER A 223 29.03 -2.51 26.17
C SER A 223 28.08 -3.42 26.92
N LYS A 224 27.56 -2.98 28.06
CA LYS A 224 26.50 -3.66 28.81
C LYS A 224 25.38 -4.01 27.82
N ARG A 225 25.12 -5.31 27.67
CA ARG A 225 23.97 -5.80 26.89
C ARG A 225 22.73 -5.45 27.65
N GLU A 226 21.98 -4.48 27.14
CA GLU A 226 20.66 -4.19 27.68
C GLU A 226 19.70 -5.29 27.22
N THR A 227 19.06 -5.95 28.17
CA THR A 227 17.99 -6.89 27.91
C THR A 227 16.66 -6.12 27.88
N TYR A 228 15.78 -6.48 26.95
CA TYR A 228 14.42 -5.97 26.88
C TYR A 228 13.45 -7.13 26.62
N THR A 229 12.22 -6.99 27.11
CA THR A 229 11.16 -7.95 26.87
C THR A 229 10.39 -7.55 25.62
N GLN A 230 10.44 -8.39 24.59
CA GLN A 230 9.61 -8.23 23.41
C GLN A 230 8.20 -8.74 23.74
N THR A 231 7.21 -7.86 23.65
CA THR A 231 5.80 -8.18 23.96
C THR A 231 4.97 -8.47 22.70
N LYS A 232 5.46 -8.16 21.54
CA LYS A 232 4.76 -8.38 20.26
C LYS A 232 5.69 -8.96 19.22
N THR A 233 5.17 -9.88 18.40
CA THR A 233 5.88 -10.48 17.26
C THR A 233 4.96 -10.61 16.06
N GLY A 234 5.50 -11.03 14.90
CA GLY A 234 4.70 -11.23 13.69
C GLY A 234 4.52 -9.97 12.86
N TYR A 235 5.43 -9.00 12.96
CA TYR A 235 5.41 -7.84 12.08
C TYR A 235 5.38 -8.29 10.61
N PRO A 236 4.46 -7.73 9.78
CA PRO A 236 4.34 -8.08 8.37
C PRO A 236 5.66 -7.90 7.64
N LYS A 237 6.00 -8.88 6.81
CA LYS A 237 7.13 -8.80 5.88
C LYS A 237 6.59 -8.58 4.48
N SER A 238 7.32 -7.87 3.64
CA SER A 238 6.89 -7.53 2.27
C SER A 238 6.67 -8.74 1.35
N ILE A 239 7.18 -9.92 1.71
CA ILE A 239 6.96 -11.16 0.96
C ILE A 239 5.90 -11.99 1.68
N LEU A 240 4.79 -12.26 0.98
CA LEU A 240 3.64 -13.03 1.42
C LEU A 240 3.62 -14.38 0.72
N LYS A 241 3.55 -15.46 1.48
CA LYS A 241 3.55 -16.85 0.96
C LYS A 241 2.14 -17.42 1.06
N TYR A 242 1.48 -17.52 -0.07
CA TYR A 242 0.16 -18.14 -0.19
C TYR A 242 0.14 -19.09 -1.38
N THR A 243 -0.36 -20.28 -1.14
CA THR A 243 -0.54 -21.28 -2.20
C THR A 243 -1.60 -20.82 -3.18
N ARG A 244 -1.32 -20.96 -4.46
CA ARG A 244 -2.31 -20.72 -5.51
C ARG A 244 -3.48 -21.70 -5.33
N GLU A 245 -4.69 -21.20 -5.42
CA GLU A 245 -5.90 -22.00 -5.43
C GLU A 245 -6.35 -22.25 -6.86
N ASN A 246 -6.72 -23.50 -7.17
CA ASN A 246 -7.45 -23.84 -8.40
C ASN A 246 -8.92 -23.52 -8.14
N GLY A 247 -9.47 -22.61 -8.92
CA GLY A 247 -10.80 -22.08 -8.64
C GLY A 247 -11.67 -21.90 -9.88
N LEU A 248 -12.67 -21.08 -9.71
CA LEU A 248 -13.68 -20.76 -10.71
C LEU A 248 -13.16 -19.84 -11.83
N HIS A 249 -11.98 -19.26 -11.66
CA HIS A 249 -11.32 -18.40 -12.63
C HIS A 249 -9.85 -18.80 -12.80
N PRO A 250 -9.29 -18.77 -14.05
CA PRO A 250 -7.91 -19.19 -14.32
C PRO A 250 -6.85 -18.44 -13.52
N THR A 251 -7.12 -17.18 -13.18
CA THR A 251 -6.22 -16.29 -12.43
C THR A 251 -6.71 -15.99 -11.00
N GLN A 252 -7.61 -16.82 -10.45
CA GLN A 252 -8.17 -16.60 -9.11
C GLN A 252 -7.07 -16.44 -8.07
N LYS A 253 -7.21 -15.42 -7.25
CA LYS A 253 -6.30 -15.17 -6.12
C LYS A 253 -6.71 -16.01 -4.91
N PRO A 254 -5.74 -16.46 -4.09
CA PRO A 254 -6.04 -17.22 -2.86
C PRO A 254 -6.85 -16.41 -1.87
N ILE A 255 -7.93 -17.00 -1.35
CA ILE A 255 -8.81 -16.30 -0.40
C ILE A 255 -8.06 -15.81 0.84
N GLY A 256 -7.12 -16.61 1.36
CA GLY A 256 -6.33 -16.23 2.53
C GLY A 256 -5.45 -15.00 2.30
N LEU A 257 -4.91 -14.80 1.08
CA LEU A 257 -4.18 -13.60 0.70
C LEU A 257 -5.10 -12.37 0.64
N ILE A 258 -6.27 -12.53 0.01
CA ILE A 258 -7.28 -11.47 -0.08
C ILE A 258 -7.72 -11.03 1.31
N GLU A 259 -8.07 -11.96 2.19
CA GLU A 259 -8.50 -11.66 3.56
C GLU A 259 -7.39 -10.98 4.39
N PHE A 260 -6.13 -11.41 4.22
CA PHE A 260 -5.00 -10.76 4.88
C PHE A 260 -4.88 -9.29 4.49
N LEU A 261 -4.97 -8.99 3.20
CA LEU A 261 -4.86 -7.62 2.69
C LEU A 261 -6.08 -6.77 3.09
N ILE A 262 -7.29 -7.32 3.01
CA ILE A 262 -8.51 -6.64 3.49
C ILE A 262 -8.38 -6.28 4.97
N LYS A 263 -8.00 -7.23 5.84
CA LYS A 263 -7.78 -6.97 7.27
C LYS A 263 -6.71 -5.91 7.52
N THR A 264 -5.66 -5.89 6.71
CA THR A 264 -4.56 -4.93 6.85
C THR A 264 -5.03 -3.50 6.62
N TYR A 265 -5.88 -3.28 5.63
CA TYR A 265 -6.22 -1.92 5.17
C TYR A 265 -7.65 -1.47 5.50
N THR A 266 -8.44 -2.30 6.15
CA THR A 266 -9.83 -1.96 6.49
C THR A 266 -10.22 -2.41 7.90
N ASN A 267 -11.30 -1.83 8.40
CA ASN A 267 -12.00 -2.23 9.61
C ASN A 267 -13.36 -2.85 9.28
N GLU A 268 -14.03 -3.51 10.24
CA GLU A 268 -15.40 -4.02 10.05
C GLU A 268 -16.35 -2.86 9.67
N GLY A 269 -17.21 -3.11 8.69
CA GLY A 269 -18.16 -2.12 8.15
C GLY A 269 -17.59 -1.20 7.07
N ASP A 270 -16.27 -1.19 6.81
CA ASP A 270 -15.67 -0.44 5.71
C ASP A 270 -16.13 -0.97 4.35
N LEU A 271 -16.17 -0.11 3.35
CA LEU A 271 -16.65 -0.39 2.00
C LEU A 271 -15.48 -0.61 1.03
N ILE A 272 -15.48 -1.77 0.39
CA ILE A 272 -14.46 -2.19 -0.58
C ILE A 272 -15.05 -2.12 -2.00
N LEU A 273 -14.29 -1.54 -2.92
CA LEU A 273 -14.58 -1.56 -4.35
C LEU A 273 -13.62 -2.50 -5.06
N ASP A 274 -14.17 -3.43 -5.85
CA ASP A 274 -13.45 -4.20 -6.85
C ASP A 274 -14.12 -4.01 -8.22
N ASN A 275 -13.49 -3.25 -9.09
CA ASN A 275 -14.07 -2.90 -10.39
C ASN A 275 -13.71 -3.88 -11.53
N THR A 276 -13.06 -4.99 -11.20
CA THR A 276 -12.69 -6.08 -12.12
C THR A 276 -12.71 -7.43 -11.38
N CYS A 277 -13.85 -7.74 -10.79
CA CYS A 277 -13.93 -8.74 -9.72
C CYS A 277 -13.75 -10.21 -10.16
N GLY A 278 -13.82 -10.48 -11.46
CA GLY A 278 -13.69 -11.84 -11.99
C GLY A 278 -14.69 -12.80 -11.31
N SER A 279 -14.17 -13.81 -10.62
CA SER A 279 -14.98 -14.78 -9.86
C SER A 279 -15.37 -14.35 -8.45
N GLY A 280 -15.20 -13.07 -8.07
CA GLY A 280 -15.71 -12.51 -6.83
C GLY A 280 -14.92 -12.83 -5.55
N THR A 281 -13.64 -13.16 -5.65
CA THR A 281 -12.84 -13.53 -4.45
C THR A 281 -12.72 -12.37 -3.46
N THR A 282 -12.61 -11.13 -3.94
CA THR A 282 -12.58 -9.93 -3.10
C THR A 282 -13.89 -9.76 -2.31
N GLY A 283 -15.04 -9.94 -2.98
CA GLY A 283 -16.35 -9.87 -2.33
C GLY A 283 -16.56 -10.95 -1.28
N LEU A 284 -16.12 -12.19 -1.56
CA LEU A 284 -16.15 -13.26 -0.57
C LEU A 284 -15.30 -12.94 0.65
N GLY A 285 -14.07 -12.46 0.44
CA GLY A 285 -13.20 -12.03 1.54
C GLY A 285 -13.79 -10.88 2.35
N ALA A 286 -14.43 -9.91 1.69
CA ALA A 286 -15.14 -8.83 2.35
C ALA A 286 -16.29 -9.35 3.21
N LYS A 287 -17.16 -10.21 2.66
CA LYS A 287 -18.29 -10.84 3.36
C LYS A 287 -17.81 -11.63 4.59
N ASN A 288 -16.80 -12.48 4.44
CA ASN A 288 -16.23 -13.27 5.53
C ASN A 288 -15.72 -12.40 6.69
N LEU A 289 -15.24 -11.23 6.37
CA LEU A 289 -14.63 -10.29 7.32
C LEU A 289 -15.59 -9.18 7.78
N LYS A 290 -16.86 -9.26 7.42
CA LYS A 290 -17.88 -8.25 7.76
C LYS A 290 -17.54 -6.84 7.22
N ARG A 291 -17.03 -6.77 6.01
CA ARG A 291 -16.88 -5.55 5.23
C ARG A 291 -17.97 -5.50 4.18
N ASP A 292 -18.41 -4.28 3.86
CA ASP A 292 -19.29 -4.07 2.72
C ASP A 292 -18.48 -4.08 1.42
N TYR A 293 -19.13 -4.40 0.31
CA TYR A 293 -18.47 -4.42 -1.00
C TYR A 293 -19.35 -3.83 -2.11
N ILE A 294 -18.70 -3.36 -3.15
CA ILE A 294 -19.26 -3.09 -4.48
C ILE A 294 -18.34 -3.74 -5.49
N MET A 295 -18.92 -4.52 -6.39
CA MET A 295 -18.19 -5.31 -7.36
C MET A 295 -18.65 -4.96 -8.76
N MET A 296 -17.72 -4.97 -9.73
CA MET A 296 -18.03 -4.78 -11.14
C MET A 296 -17.34 -5.85 -11.97
N GLU A 297 -18.06 -6.41 -12.95
CA GLU A 297 -17.53 -7.40 -13.89
C GLU A 297 -18.12 -7.17 -15.27
N GLN A 298 -17.26 -7.15 -16.28
CA GLN A 298 -17.69 -6.91 -17.65
C GLN A 298 -18.14 -8.20 -18.34
N ASP A 299 -17.46 -9.31 -18.06
CA ASP A 299 -17.79 -10.62 -18.64
C ASP A 299 -19.04 -11.22 -17.96
N GLU A 300 -20.05 -11.54 -18.76
CA GLU A 300 -21.33 -12.06 -18.28
C GLU A 300 -21.16 -13.38 -17.51
N THR A 301 -20.29 -14.26 -17.98
CA THR A 301 -20.04 -15.58 -17.36
C THR A 301 -19.46 -15.40 -15.95
N TYR A 302 -18.45 -14.55 -15.81
CA TYR A 302 -17.84 -14.28 -14.50
C TYR A 302 -18.75 -13.47 -13.59
N TYR A 303 -19.56 -12.57 -14.14
CA TYR A 303 -20.61 -11.88 -13.39
C TYR A 303 -21.59 -12.88 -12.75
N GLU A 304 -22.11 -13.86 -13.53
CA GLU A 304 -23.02 -14.88 -13.00
C GLU A 304 -22.35 -15.78 -11.94
N ILE A 305 -21.07 -16.16 -12.15
CA ILE A 305 -20.29 -16.94 -11.19
C ILE A 305 -20.17 -16.16 -9.87
N THR A 306 -19.86 -14.87 -9.97
CA THR A 306 -19.71 -14.00 -8.80
C THR A 306 -21.03 -13.82 -8.06
N CYS A 307 -22.14 -13.62 -8.75
CA CYS A 307 -23.48 -13.55 -8.14
C CYS A 307 -23.77 -14.81 -7.34
N LYS A 308 -23.65 -15.99 -7.97
CA LYS A 308 -23.88 -17.28 -7.30
C LYS A 308 -22.99 -17.49 -6.08
N ARG A 309 -21.71 -17.08 -6.15
CA ARG A 309 -20.74 -17.26 -5.07
C ARG A 309 -21.03 -16.38 -3.87
N LEU A 310 -21.65 -15.23 -4.06
CA LEU A 310 -21.92 -14.25 -3.01
C LEU A 310 -23.36 -14.30 -2.47
N GLU A 311 -24.28 -15.00 -3.14
CA GLU A 311 -25.64 -15.26 -2.66
C GLU A 311 -25.65 -16.26 -1.48
N ASP A 312 -24.71 -17.19 -1.43
CA ASP A 312 -24.53 -18.15 -0.32
C ASP A 312 -23.77 -17.51 0.87
#